data_72386669d52888a852696d392c810b34
#
_entry.id   72386669d52888a852696d392c810b34
#
_cell.length_a   1.000
_cell.length_b   1.000
_cell.length_c   1.000
_cell.angle_alpha   90.00
_cell.angle_beta   90.00
_cell.angle_gamma   90.00
#
_symmetry.space_group_name_H-M   'P 1'
#
loop_
_entity.id
_entity.type
_entity.pdbx_description
1 polymer ?
#
loop_
_entity_poly.entity_id
_entity_poly.type
_entity_poly.pdbx_seq_one_letter_code
_entity_poly.pdbx_strand_id
1 'polypeptide(L)'
;MGIDMSNVVFTVNVNDGQRDLSYSKYSVPAWKSWCKKNNCEFVMLDEEFLNVRPHWYKTFVFKLLEDSGFEYDKVAVVDLDTIPHPDTPNFFDLVDDEIGVVTDDGSFDWTIRSTEIYKKYLFSDFDDFDCFDYFNSGFLILNKNHKDTYQKIIDFLLANQDSIEKIQNTYGVGRDQTPLNFLLRKENKLKYLSKKFNLQDLIGRGMGGSNLSFIDVGWIYHYNAMDEVQRLNLMKITYEKLYKEENQ
;
A
#
# COMPACT_ATOMS: atom_id res chain seq x y z
N MET A 1 10.51 -0.50 33.36
CA MET A 1 9.82 0.39 32.43
C MET A 1 9.83 -0.34 31.10
N GLY A 2 8.67 -0.80 30.62
CA GLY A 2 8.60 -1.37 29.28
C GLY A 2 8.91 -0.26 28.29
N ILE A 3 9.72 -0.54 27.30
CA ILE A 3 9.88 0.34 26.12
C ILE A 3 8.50 0.35 25.47
N ASP A 4 7.85 1.51 25.44
CA ASP A 4 6.58 1.69 24.76
C ASP A 4 6.90 1.63 23.26
N MET A 5 6.68 0.45 22.65
CA MET A 5 6.97 0.25 21.23
C MET A 5 5.96 1.06 20.43
N SER A 6 6.46 1.94 19.55
CA SER A 6 5.60 2.76 18.71
C SER A 6 5.10 1.99 17.49
N ASN A 7 3.91 2.33 16.99
CA ASN A 7 3.47 1.90 15.68
C ASN A 7 4.20 2.71 14.59
N VAL A 8 4.36 2.13 13.41
CA VAL A 8 5.08 2.74 12.28
C VAL A 8 4.19 2.82 11.04
N VAL A 9 4.17 3.96 10.38
CA VAL A 9 3.71 4.09 9.00
C VAL A 9 4.93 4.09 8.10
N PHE A 10 5.01 3.13 7.19
CA PHE A 10 6.13 2.94 6.27
C PHE A 10 5.70 3.18 4.83
N THR A 11 6.50 3.92 4.06
CA THR A 11 6.30 4.14 2.63
C THR A 11 7.61 4.08 1.85
N VAL A 12 7.50 3.94 0.53
CA VAL A 12 8.63 3.89 -0.40
C VAL A 12 8.57 5.08 -1.35
N ASN A 13 9.62 5.90 -1.36
CA ASN A 13 9.80 7.07 -2.24
C ASN A 13 11.07 6.94 -3.09
N VAL A 14 11.32 5.75 -3.62
CA VAL A 14 12.47 5.47 -4.48
C VAL A 14 12.09 5.71 -5.93
N ASN A 15 12.87 6.54 -6.61
CA ASN A 15 12.66 6.90 -8.01
C ASN A 15 13.58 6.08 -8.92
N ASP A 16 13.01 5.20 -9.71
CA ASP A 16 13.70 4.42 -10.76
C ASP A 16 13.81 5.18 -12.10
N GLY A 17 13.51 6.47 -12.12
CA GLY A 17 13.50 7.30 -13.31
C GLY A 17 12.31 7.09 -14.26
N GLN A 18 11.35 6.23 -13.89
CA GLN A 18 10.19 5.92 -14.72
C GLN A 18 8.91 6.67 -14.31
N ARG A 19 8.91 7.30 -13.13
CA ARG A 19 7.73 7.98 -12.58
C ARG A 19 8.10 9.33 -11.97
N ASP A 20 7.19 10.28 -12.10
CA ASP A 20 7.26 11.53 -11.33
C ASP A 20 6.72 11.30 -9.91
N LEU A 21 7.60 11.37 -8.92
CA LEU A 21 7.25 11.25 -7.50
C LEU A 21 7.04 12.62 -6.82
N SER A 22 6.92 13.71 -7.58
CA SER A 22 6.78 15.08 -7.04
C SER A 22 5.52 15.26 -6.18
N TYR A 23 4.54 14.37 -6.29
CA TYR A 23 3.36 14.34 -5.43
C TYR A 23 3.67 13.95 -3.97
N SER A 24 4.86 13.41 -3.69
CA SER A 24 5.34 13.13 -2.32
C SER A 24 5.30 14.37 -1.42
N LYS A 25 5.46 15.57 -2.00
CA LYS A 25 5.33 16.85 -1.28
C LYS A 25 3.94 17.10 -0.67
N TYR A 26 2.94 16.32 -1.04
CA TYR A 26 1.59 16.36 -0.46
C TYR A 26 1.33 15.16 0.45
N SER A 27 1.71 13.97 0.02
CA SER A 27 1.53 12.73 0.77
C SER A 27 2.36 12.72 2.06
N VAL A 28 3.66 12.99 1.96
CA VAL A 28 4.59 12.89 3.11
C VAL A 28 4.18 13.81 4.27
N PRO A 29 3.90 15.12 4.08
CA PRO A 29 3.47 15.96 5.19
C PRO A 29 2.10 15.55 5.75
N ALA A 30 1.17 15.06 4.92
CA ALA A 30 -0.12 14.54 5.38
C ALA A 30 0.07 13.34 6.32
N TRP A 31 0.86 12.35 5.91
CA TRP A 31 1.17 11.19 6.74
C TRP A 31 1.94 11.56 8.02
N LYS A 32 2.92 12.46 7.95
CA LYS A 32 3.63 12.97 9.14
C LYS A 32 2.69 13.66 10.12
N SER A 33 1.72 14.44 9.62
CA SER A 33 0.70 15.07 10.46
C SER A 33 -0.18 14.04 11.16
N TRP A 34 -0.66 13.01 10.41
CA TRP A 34 -1.45 11.95 10.97
C TRP A 34 -0.67 11.11 12.01
N CYS A 35 0.57 10.76 11.72
CA CYS A 35 1.44 10.03 12.65
C CYS A 35 1.65 10.79 13.95
N LYS A 36 1.92 12.11 13.88
CA LYS A 36 2.05 12.96 15.06
C LYS A 36 0.77 12.96 15.92
N LYS A 37 -0.42 13.04 15.28
CA LYS A 37 -1.72 13.01 15.97
C LYS A 37 -1.98 11.67 16.67
N ASN A 38 -1.51 10.56 16.09
CA ASN A 38 -1.77 9.21 16.57
C ASN A 38 -0.59 8.56 17.33
N ASN A 39 0.43 9.36 17.69
CA ASN A 39 1.61 8.94 18.45
C ASN A 39 2.30 7.72 17.81
N CYS A 40 2.55 7.77 16.48
CA CYS A 40 3.29 6.77 15.74
C CYS A 40 4.39 7.41 14.89
N GLU A 41 5.34 6.60 14.45
CA GLU A 41 6.48 7.04 13.66
C GLU A 41 6.17 6.98 12.17
N PHE A 42 6.75 7.90 11.39
CA PHE A 42 6.71 7.88 9.93
C PHE A 42 8.10 7.56 9.39
N VAL A 43 8.23 6.43 8.71
CA VAL A 43 9.47 5.97 8.10
C VAL A 43 9.31 5.91 6.58
N MET A 44 10.26 6.49 5.86
CA MET A 44 10.25 6.52 4.41
C MET A 44 11.59 6.01 3.87
N LEU A 45 11.51 5.00 2.99
CA LEU A 45 12.66 4.57 2.21
C LEU A 45 12.77 5.46 0.96
N ASP A 46 13.89 6.17 0.80
CA ASP A 46 14.15 7.07 -0.31
C ASP A 46 15.43 6.75 -1.09
N GLU A 47 16.12 5.67 -0.72
CA GLU A 47 17.32 5.18 -1.40
C GLU A 47 17.12 3.76 -1.92
N GLU A 48 17.71 3.47 -3.08
CA GLU A 48 17.80 2.11 -3.61
C GLU A 48 18.77 1.27 -2.77
N PHE A 49 18.40 0.04 -2.44
CA PHE A 49 19.28 -0.86 -1.69
C PHE A 49 19.44 -2.25 -2.32
N LEU A 50 18.60 -2.61 -3.27
CA LEU A 50 18.64 -3.88 -4.00
C LEU A 50 18.31 -3.69 -5.48
N ASN A 51 18.81 -4.58 -6.31
CA ASN A 51 18.47 -4.61 -7.74
C ASN A 51 17.09 -5.27 -7.97
N VAL A 52 16.05 -4.68 -7.38
CA VAL A 52 14.65 -5.02 -7.60
C VAL A 52 13.86 -3.75 -7.89
N ARG A 53 12.71 -3.87 -8.54
CA ARG A 53 11.88 -2.70 -8.83
C ARG A 53 11.33 -2.06 -7.56
N PRO A 54 11.22 -0.72 -7.47
CA PRO A 54 10.85 0.00 -6.24
C PRO A 54 9.53 -0.45 -5.61
N HIS A 55 8.53 -0.88 -6.40
CA HIS A 55 7.27 -1.36 -5.85
C HIS A 55 7.41 -2.63 -4.99
N TRP A 56 8.53 -3.36 -5.10
CA TRP A 56 8.82 -4.51 -4.24
C TRP A 56 9.49 -4.13 -2.92
N TYR A 57 10.05 -2.93 -2.78
CA TYR A 57 10.75 -2.53 -1.55
C TYR A 57 9.85 -2.55 -0.31
N LYS A 58 8.52 -2.37 -0.48
CA LYS A 58 7.57 -2.51 0.62
C LYS A 58 7.58 -3.90 1.28
N THR A 59 7.98 -4.94 0.56
CA THR A 59 8.09 -6.30 1.12
C THR A 59 9.27 -6.46 2.07
N PHE A 60 10.25 -5.59 2.02
CA PHE A 60 11.43 -5.61 2.88
C PHE A 60 11.24 -4.78 4.16
N VAL A 61 10.04 -4.32 4.46
CA VAL A 61 9.76 -3.39 5.56
C VAL A 61 10.31 -3.86 6.90
N PHE A 62 10.13 -5.12 7.27
CA PHE A 62 10.63 -5.66 8.54
C PHE A 62 12.15 -5.63 8.61
N LYS A 63 12.82 -6.09 7.54
CA LYS A 63 14.27 -6.06 7.46
C LYS A 63 14.81 -4.63 7.56
N LEU A 64 14.21 -3.67 6.85
CA LEU A 64 14.63 -2.28 6.85
C LEU A 64 14.46 -1.61 8.21
N LEU A 65 13.36 -1.86 8.91
CA LEU A 65 13.12 -1.34 10.25
C LEU A 65 14.13 -1.92 11.25
N GLU A 66 14.40 -3.23 11.20
CA GLU A 66 15.37 -3.89 12.07
C GLU A 66 16.80 -3.42 11.81
N ASP A 67 17.22 -3.37 10.55
CA ASP A 67 18.57 -2.90 10.16
C ASP A 67 18.80 -1.43 10.60
N SER A 68 17.71 -0.63 10.69
CA SER A 68 17.73 0.74 11.19
C SER A 68 17.62 0.86 12.71
N GLY A 69 17.49 -0.27 13.43
CA GLY A 69 17.36 -0.31 14.89
C GLY A 69 16.01 0.21 15.40
N PHE A 70 14.97 0.24 14.56
CA PHE A 70 13.63 0.64 14.97
C PHE A 70 12.94 -0.45 15.77
N GLU A 71 12.50 -0.09 16.97
CA GLU A 71 11.61 -0.93 17.79
C GLU A 71 10.15 -0.56 17.51
N TYR A 72 9.36 -1.54 17.08
CA TYR A 72 7.96 -1.31 16.69
C TYR A 72 7.06 -2.46 17.16
N ASP A 73 5.76 -2.19 17.29
CA ASP A 73 4.73 -3.21 17.52
C ASP A 73 4.03 -3.57 16.20
N LYS A 74 3.44 -2.59 15.55
CA LYS A 74 2.75 -2.75 14.27
C LYS A 74 3.31 -1.79 13.21
N VAL A 75 3.22 -2.20 11.95
CA VAL A 75 3.60 -1.36 10.82
C VAL A 75 2.47 -1.31 9.80
N ALA A 76 2.10 -0.10 9.39
CA ALA A 76 1.25 0.12 8.23
C ALA A 76 2.14 0.44 7.02
N VAL A 77 2.07 -0.41 6.00
CA VAL A 77 2.71 -0.16 4.71
C VAL A 77 1.72 0.59 3.83
N VAL A 78 2.08 1.79 3.40
CA VAL A 78 1.22 2.64 2.57
C VAL A 78 1.93 3.03 1.28
N ASP A 79 1.19 3.05 0.16
CA ASP A 79 1.74 3.57 -1.08
C ASP A 79 1.91 5.09 -1.00
N LEU A 80 2.95 5.62 -1.65
CA LEU A 80 3.31 7.02 -1.61
C LEU A 80 2.23 7.93 -2.21
N ASP A 81 1.43 7.42 -3.14
CA ASP A 81 0.31 8.12 -3.75
C ASP A 81 -0.99 8.00 -2.93
N THR A 82 -0.88 8.08 -1.61
CA THR A 82 -2.00 8.11 -0.68
C THR A 82 -1.98 9.38 0.18
N ILE A 83 -3.16 9.86 0.57
CA ILE A 83 -3.33 10.97 1.53
C ILE A 83 -4.35 10.53 2.60
N PRO A 84 -3.99 10.51 3.90
CA PRO A 84 -4.96 10.29 4.96
C PRO A 84 -5.80 11.56 5.19
N HIS A 85 -7.07 11.42 5.56
CA HIS A 85 -7.86 12.51 6.13
C HIS A 85 -7.33 12.87 7.53
N PRO A 86 -7.33 14.15 7.96
CA PRO A 86 -6.90 14.52 9.33
C PRO A 86 -7.64 13.77 10.44
N ASP A 87 -8.90 13.39 10.20
CA ASP A 87 -9.74 12.64 11.15
C ASP A 87 -9.73 11.12 10.93
N THR A 88 -8.82 10.61 10.11
CA THR A 88 -8.64 9.17 9.99
C THR A 88 -8.40 8.55 11.37
N PRO A 89 -9.25 7.60 11.80
CA PRO A 89 -9.09 6.96 13.09
C PRO A 89 -7.79 6.14 13.15
N ASN A 90 -7.33 5.85 14.36
CA ASN A 90 -6.18 4.97 14.55
C ASN A 90 -6.52 3.57 14.05
N PHE A 91 -6.00 3.21 12.92
CA PHE A 91 -6.26 1.93 12.26
C PHE A 91 -5.43 0.77 12.84
N PHE A 92 -4.38 1.04 13.62
CA PHE A 92 -3.60 0.00 14.26
C PHE A 92 -4.41 -0.80 15.29
N ASP A 93 -5.46 -0.19 15.86
CA ASP A 93 -6.36 -0.84 16.81
C ASP A 93 -7.35 -1.82 16.14
N LEU A 94 -7.38 -1.84 14.79
CA LEU A 94 -8.30 -2.69 14.04
C LEU A 94 -7.78 -4.12 13.83
N VAL A 95 -6.52 -4.37 14.06
CA VAL A 95 -5.87 -5.68 13.86
C VAL A 95 -5.06 -6.05 15.10
N ASP A 96 -5.08 -7.32 15.44
CA ASP A 96 -4.23 -7.91 16.47
C ASP A 96 -3.16 -8.78 15.80
N ASP A 97 -3.43 -10.06 15.59
CA ASP A 97 -2.52 -11.01 14.92
C ASP A 97 -2.83 -11.20 13.44
N GLU A 98 -3.85 -10.50 12.94
CA GLU A 98 -4.21 -10.57 11.51
C GLU A 98 -3.43 -9.56 10.68
N ILE A 99 -3.36 -9.81 9.39
CA ILE A 99 -2.89 -8.86 8.37
C ILE A 99 -4.09 -8.05 7.90
N GLY A 100 -4.12 -6.76 8.22
CA GLY A 100 -5.16 -5.84 7.77
C GLY A 100 -4.99 -5.50 6.29
N VAL A 101 -6.03 -5.75 5.49
CA VAL A 101 -6.05 -5.48 4.05
C VAL A 101 -7.35 -4.79 3.65
N VAL A 102 -7.34 -4.14 2.49
CA VAL A 102 -8.56 -3.55 1.90
C VAL A 102 -8.75 -4.12 0.50
N THR A 103 -9.97 -4.58 0.19
CA THR A 103 -10.32 -5.07 -1.16
C THR A 103 -9.99 -4.07 -2.24
N ASP A 104 -9.44 -4.55 -3.35
CA ASP A 104 -9.17 -3.74 -4.53
C ASP A 104 -10.48 -3.29 -5.22
N ASP A 105 -10.49 -2.06 -5.72
CA ASP A 105 -11.59 -1.50 -6.51
C ASP A 105 -11.30 -1.50 -8.03
N GLY A 106 -10.23 -2.21 -8.45
CA GLY A 106 -9.87 -2.37 -9.84
C GLY A 106 -10.95 -3.07 -10.68
N SER A 107 -10.79 -3.08 -11.98
CA SER A 107 -11.74 -3.77 -12.86
C SER A 107 -11.66 -5.29 -12.66
N PHE A 108 -12.81 -5.96 -12.67
CA PHE A 108 -12.88 -7.42 -12.62
C PHE A 108 -12.04 -8.08 -13.71
N ASP A 109 -12.06 -7.55 -14.92
CA ASP A 109 -11.26 -8.07 -16.03
C ASP A 109 -9.77 -8.07 -15.68
N TRP A 110 -9.26 -6.98 -15.14
CA TRP A 110 -7.85 -6.88 -14.75
C TRP A 110 -7.52 -7.84 -13.60
N THR A 111 -8.38 -7.93 -12.60
CA THR A 111 -8.19 -8.81 -11.44
C THR A 111 -8.19 -10.29 -11.88
N ILE A 112 -9.21 -10.72 -12.66
CA ILE A 112 -9.30 -12.09 -13.16
C ILE A 112 -8.09 -12.41 -14.04
N ARG A 113 -7.75 -11.56 -15.00
CA ARG A 113 -6.59 -11.77 -15.87
C ARG A 113 -5.29 -11.85 -15.07
N SER A 114 -5.11 -11.00 -14.06
CA SER A 114 -3.93 -11.02 -13.20
C SER A 114 -3.84 -12.33 -12.42
N THR A 115 -4.90 -12.75 -11.78
CA THR A 115 -4.93 -13.98 -10.96
C THR A 115 -4.73 -15.21 -11.83
N GLU A 116 -5.46 -15.35 -12.94
CA GLU A 116 -5.36 -16.49 -13.84
C GLU A 116 -3.96 -16.65 -14.48
N ILE A 117 -3.35 -15.53 -14.89
CA ILE A 117 -2.01 -15.57 -15.47
C ILE A 117 -0.96 -15.96 -14.42
N TYR A 118 -0.99 -15.36 -13.23
CA TYR A 118 -0.06 -15.75 -12.17
C TYR A 118 -0.29 -17.17 -11.68
N LYS A 119 -1.54 -17.62 -11.54
CA LYS A 119 -1.86 -19.00 -11.22
C LYS A 119 -1.24 -19.96 -12.24
N LYS A 120 -1.42 -19.69 -13.52
CA LYS A 120 -0.90 -20.53 -14.61
C LYS A 120 0.62 -20.71 -14.56
N TYR A 121 1.37 -19.67 -14.21
CA TYR A 121 2.83 -19.68 -14.37
C TYR A 121 3.61 -19.85 -13.06
N LEU A 122 3.06 -19.44 -11.92
CA LEU A 122 3.79 -19.40 -10.64
C LEU A 122 3.04 -20.01 -9.45
N PHE A 123 1.71 -20.17 -9.55
CA PHE A 123 0.87 -20.62 -8.45
C PHE A 123 -0.09 -21.71 -8.88
N SER A 124 0.36 -22.66 -9.72
CA SER A 124 -0.47 -23.71 -10.29
C SER A 124 -1.05 -24.70 -9.25
N ASP A 125 -0.45 -24.75 -8.07
CA ASP A 125 -0.88 -25.55 -6.92
C ASP A 125 -1.87 -24.80 -6.00
N PHE A 126 -2.21 -23.55 -6.35
CA PHE A 126 -3.11 -22.75 -5.55
C PHE A 126 -4.56 -22.95 -5.99
N ASP A 127 -5.46 -23.10 -5.02
CA ASP A 127 -6.88 -23.12 -5.29
C ASP A 127 -7.36 -21.77 -5.85
N ASP A 128 -8.48 -21.76 -6.57
CA ASP A 128 -9.11 -20.54 -7.01
C ASP A 128 -9.53 -19.70 -5.78
N PHE A 129 -9.37 -18.40 -5.87
CA PHE A 129 -9.93 -17.52 -4.89
C PHE A 129 -10.90 -16.52 -5.54
N ASP A 130 -11.90 -16.12 -4.77
CA ASP A 130 -12.87 -15.15 -5.24
C ASP A 130 -12.17 -13.82 -5.56
N CYS A 131 -12.44 -13.27 -6.74
CA CYS A 131 -11.90 -11.97 -7.13
C CYS A 131 -12.38 -10.82 -6.21
N PHE A 132 -13.49 -11.00 -5.50
CA PHE A 132 -13.96 -10.06 -4.47
C PHE A 132 -13.05 -10.02 -3.23
N ASP A 133 -12.28 -11.06 -3.00
CA ASP A 133 -11.28 -11.13 -1.93
C ASP A 133 -9.92 -10.60 -2.35
N TYR A 134 -9.76 -10.16 -3.60
CA TYR A 134 -8.50 -9.58 -4.07
C TYR A 134 -8.28 -8.22 -3.40
N PHE A 135 -7.18 -8.09 -2.66
CA PHE A 135 -6.86 -6.85 -1.94
C PHE A 135 -5.86 -5.98 -2.70
N ASN A 136 -5.91 -4.68 -2.44
CA ASN A 136 -4.95 -3.71 -2.93
C ASN A 136 -3.73 -3.64 -2.01
N SER A 137 -2.53 -3.70 -2.58
CA SER A 137 -1.26 -3.69 -1.83
C SER A 137 -0.80 -2.31 -1.36
N GLY A 138 -1.57 -1.27 -1.67
CA GLY A 138 -1.23 0.12 -1.28
C GLY A 138 -1.61 0.51 0.15
N PHE A 139 -2.23 -0.40 0.90
CA PHE A 139 -2.50 -0.25 2.33
C PHE A 139 -2.55 -1.62 3.01
N LEU A 140 -1.58 -1.88 3.87
CA LEU A 140 -1.47 -3.12 4.64
C LEU A 140 -1.14 -2.79 6.09
N ILE A 141 -1.76 -3.48 7.05
CA ILE A 141 -1.38 -3.37 8.46
C ILE A 141 -0.81 -4.72 8.91
N LEU A 142 0.36 -4.69 9.48
CA LEU A 142 1.16 -5.83 9.87
C LEU A 142 1.60 -5.69 11.33
N ASN A 143 1.89 -6.79 12.00
CA ASN A 143 2.61 -6.79 13.26
C ASN A 143 3.94 -7.55 13.11
N LYS A 144 4.80 -7.47 14.10
CA LYS A 144 6.12 -8.11 14.09
C LYS A 144 6.09 -9.64 13.93
N ASN A 145 4.97 -10.30 14.24
CA ASN A 145 4.81 -11.75 14.08
C ASN A 145 4.70 -12.17 12.60
N HIS A 146 4.49 -11.22 11.69
CA HIS A 146 4.44 -11.48 10.25
C HIS A 146 5.82 -11.45 9.57
N LYS A 147 6.89 -11.24 10.32
CA LYS A 147 8.27 -11.17 9.80
C LYS A 147 8.64 -12.41 9.00
N ASP A 148 8.38 -13.62 9.54
CA ASP A 148 8.73 -14.86 8.84
C ASP A 148 7.92 -15.05 7.57
N THR A 149 6.67 -14.60 7.54
CA THR A 149 5.84 -14.57 6.34
C THR A 149 6.45 -13.65 5.28
N TYR A 150 6.87 -12.46 5.67
CA TYR A 150 7.51 -11.51 4.75
C TYR A 150 8.88 -11.99 4.27
N GLN A 151 9.64 -12.70 5.10
CA GLN A 151 10.88 -13.34 4.65
C GLN A 151 10.62 -14.38 3.54
N LYS A 152 9.59 -15.21 3.69
CA LYS A 152 9.19 -16.16 2.62
C LYS A 152 8.76 -15.42 1.32
N ILE A 153 8.11 -14.26 1.44
CA ILE A 153 7.74 -13.43 0.29
C ILE A 153 8.99 -12.89 -0.41
N ILE A 154 9.96 -12.41 0.35
CA ILE A 154 11.27 -11.95 -0.17
C ILE A 154 11.99 -13.09 -0.91
N ASP A 155 12.08 -14.26 -0.27
CA ASP A 155 12.74 -15.44 -0.86
C ASP A 155 12.05 -15.86 -2.16
N PHE A 156 10.71 -15.87 -2.19
CA PHE A 156 9.93 -16.14 -3.39
C PHE A 156 10.19 -15.11 -4.48
N LEU A 157 10.18 -13.82 -4.15
CA LEU A 157 10.46 -12.74 -5.09
C LEU A 157 11.85 -12.91 -5.72
N LEU A 158 12.88 -13.07 -4.91
CA LEU A 158 14.27 -13.18 -5.39
C LEU A 158 14.47 -14.43 -6.24
N ALA A 159 13.82 -15.54 -5.91
CA ALA A 159 13.87 -16.77 -6.70
C ALA A 159 13.10 -16.70 -8.03
N ASN A 160 12.11 -15.80 -8.16
CA ASN A 160 11.20 -15.75 -9.32
C ASN A 160 11.21 -14.41 -10.06
N GLN A 161 12.16 -13.52 -9.78
CA GLN A 161 12.19 -12.15 -10.31
C GLN A 161 12.01 -12.09 -11.82
N ASP A 162 12.82 -12.86 -12.58
CA ASP A 162 12.76 -12.89 -14.04
C ASP A 162 11.41 -13.37 -14.58
N SER A 163 10.83 -14.38 -13.92
CA SER A 163 9.53 -14.91 -14.28
C SER A 163 8.40 -13.90 -14.03
N ILE A 164 8.45 -13.22 -12.90
CA ILE A 164 7.51 -12.15 -12.53
C ILE A 164 7.60 -11.01 -13.53
N GLU A 165 8.80 -10.52 -13.85
CA GLU A 165 8.99 -9.45 -14.83
C GLU A 165 8.51 -9.85 -16.23
N LYS A 166 8.79 -11.07 -16.65
CA LYS A 166 8.31 -11.60 -17.94
C LYS A 166 6.78 -11.63 -17.98
N ILE A 167 6.12 -12.10 -16.92
CA ILE A 167 4.66 -12.13 -16.79
C ILE A 167 4.10 -10.71 -16.91
N GLN A 168 4.62 -9.78 -16.14
CA GLN A 168 4.16 -8.39 -16.13
C GLN A 168 4.29 -7.72 -17.49
N ASN A 169 5.46 -7.86 -18.11
CA ASN A 169 5.75 -7.25 -19.42
C ASN A 169 4.95 -7.88 -20.57
N THR A 170 4.63 -9.18 -20.48
CA THR A 170 3.92 -9.89 -21.54
C THR A 170 2.41 -9.66 -21.48
N TYR A 171 1.84 -9.62 -20.28
CA TYR A 171 0.38 -9.66 -20.09
C TYR A 171 -0.21 -8.36 -19.52
N GLY A 172 0.60 -7.41 -19.09
CA GLY A 172 0.13 -6.15 -18.48
C GLY A 172 -0.71 -6.37 -17.22
N VAL A 173 -0.32 -7.34 -16.40
CA VAL A 173 -1.02 -7.75 -15.17
C VAL A 173 -0.40 -7.12 -13.92
N GLY A 174 -1.01 -7.37 -12.77
CA GLY A 174 -0.58 -6.84 -11.47
C GLY A 174 0.90 -7.09 -11.19
N ARG A 175 1.55 -6.14 -10.53
CA ARG A 175 2.99 -6.20 -10.22
C ARG A 175 3.21 -6.96 -8.91
N ASP A 176 3.50 -6.25 -7.83
CA ASP A 176 3.64 -6.79 -6.48
C ASP A 176 2.31 -7.29 -5.91
N GLN A 177 1.22 -6.60 -6.20
CA GLN A 177 -0.10 -6.87 -5.63
C GLN A 177 -0.59 -8.29 -5.87
N THR A 178 -0.46 -8.82 -7.10
CA THR A 178 -0.99 -10.17 -7.39
C THR A 178 -0.19 -11.28 -6.69
N PRO A 179 1.15 -11.33 -6.76
CA PRO A 179 1.92 -12.27 -5.95
C PRO A 179 1.64 -12.17 -4.44
N LEU A 180 1.52 -10.94 -3.90
CA LEU A 180 1.18 -10.73 -2.49
C LEU A 180 -0.19 -11.31 -2.15
N ASN A 181 -1.20 -11.16 -3.01
CA ASN A 181 -2.50 -11.80 -2.83
C ASN A 181 -2.39 -13.31 -2.71
N PHE A 182 -1.62 -13.98 -3.56
CA PHE A 182 -1.41 -15.43 -3.46
C PHE A 182 -0.64 -15.82 -2.19
N LEU A 183 0.45 -15.14 -1.89
CA LEU A 183 1.34 -15.52 -0.79
C LEU A 183 0.74 -15.25 0.59
N LEU A 184 0.10 -14.10 0.80
CA LEU A 184 -0.51 -13.77 2.08
C LEU A 184 -1.79 -14.57 2.37
N ARG A 185 -2.53 -14.98 1.36
CA ARG A 185 -3.71 -15.85 1.56
C ARG A 185 -3.33 -17.23 2.10
N LYS A 186 -2.15 -17.75 1.80
CA LYS A 186 -1.65 -19.03 2.36
C LYS A 186 -1.56 -18.99 3.90
N GLU A 187 -1.38 -17.82 4.48
CA GLU A 187 -1.27 -17.66 5.94
C GLU A 187 -2.63 -17.74 6.67
N ASN A 188 -3.75 -17.63 5.95
CA ASN A 188 -5.11 -17.62 6.49
C ASN A 188 -5.32 -16.64 7.66
N LYS A 189 -4.65 -15.48 7.60
CA LYS A 189 -4.66 -14.44 8.64
C LYS A 189 -5.11 -13.08 8.12
N LEU A 190 -5.76 -13.03 6.94
CA LEU A 190 -6.23 -11.77 6.38
C LEU A 190 -7.48 -11.28 7.10
N LYS A 191 -7.49 -9.99 7.45
CA LYS A 191 -8.66 -9.26 7.95
C LYS A 191 -8.99 -8.13 6.99
N TYR A 192 -10.17 -8.25 6.37
CA TYR A 192 -10.64 -7.23 5.44
C TYR A 192 -11.22 -6.05 6.20
N LEU A 193 -10.63 -4.88 5.98
CA LEU A 193 -11.03 -3.63 6.59
C LEU A 193 -11.98 -2.86 5.67
N SER A 194 -12.61 -1.82 6.22
CA SER A 194 -13.47 -0.93 5.45
C SER A 194 -12.71 -0.30 4.27
N LYS A 195 -13.36 -0.24 3.10
CA LYS A 195 -12.83 0.46 1.91
C LYS A 195 -12.45 1.92 2.15
N LYS A 196 -12.97 2.54 3.21
CA LYS A 196 -12.60 3.90 3.61
C LYS A 196 -11.11 4.06 3.92
N PHE A 197 -10.42 2.98 4.35
CA PHE A 197 -8.98 3.00 4.64
C PHE A 197 -8.07 2.88 3.41
N ASN A 198 -8.66 2.64 2.25
CA ASN A 198 -7.94 2.64 0.97
C ASN A 198 -8.93 2.91 -0.15
N LEU A 199 -9.50 4.13 -0.15
CA LEU A 199 -10.50 4.54 -1.13
C LEU A 199 -9.82 4.80 -2.47
N GLN A 200 -10.15 3.98 -3.46
CA GLN A 200 -9.58 3.96 -4.80
C GLN A 200 -10.58 4.46 -5.83
N ASP A 201 -10.18 4.48 -7.11
CA ASP A 201 -11.04 4.86 -8.24
C ASP A 201 -11.70 6.23 -8.06
N LEU A 202 -10.93 7.19 -7.54
CA LEU A 202 -11.42 8.52 -7.16
C LEU A 202 -11.99 9.32 -8.34
N ILE A 203 -11.59 9.00 -9.57
CA ILE A 203 -12.03 9.67 -10.80
C ILE A 203 -13.12 8.88 -11.51
N GLY A 204 -12.97 7.56 -11.61
CA GLY A 204 -13.86 6.71 -12.42
C GLY A 204 -15.32 6.70 -11.98
N ARG A 205 -15.59 7.05 -10.72
CA ARG A 205 -16.95 7.16 -10.16
C ARG A 205 -17.45 8.60 -10.04
N GLY A 206 -16.81 9.55 -10.72
CA GLY A 206 -17.17 10.96 -10.65
C GLY A 206 -16.82 11.63 -9.31
N MET A 207 -16.11 10.97 -8.43
CA MET A 207 -15.72 11.51 -7.12
C MET A 207 -14.58 12.52 -7.18
N GLY A 208 -13.85 12.56 -8.29
CA GLY A 208 -12.74 13.49 -8.54
C GLY A 208 -13.14 14.79 -9.20
N GLY A 209 -14.44 15.10 -9.29
CA GLY A 209 -14.93 16.37 -9.80
C GLY A 209 -14.57 17.57 -8.93
N SER A 210 -14.98 18.77 -9.33
CA SER A 210 -14.68 20.03 -8.64
C SER A 210 -15.03 20.05 -7.14
N ASN A 211 -15.96 19.19 -6.72
CA ASN A 211 -16.44 19.13 -5.35
C ASN A 211 -15.65 18.17 -4.45
N LEU A 212 -14.72 17.37 -5.00
CA LEU A 212 -13.92 16.40 -4.24
C LEU A 212 -14.78 15.55 -3.26
N SER A 213 -15.93 15.06 -3.72
CA SER A 213 -16.91 14.38 -2.86
C SER A 213 -16.37 13.11 -2.17
N PHE A 214 -15.28 12.55 -2.65
CA PHE A 214 -14.62 11.42 -1.99
C PHE A 214 -14.06 11.78 -0.60
N ILE A 215 -13.81 13.06 -0.31
CA ILE A 215 -13.32 13.54 0.99
C ILE A 215 -14.33 13.24 2.10
N ASP A 216 -15.62 13.34 1.80
CA ASP A 216 -16.68 13.06 2.76
C ASP A 216 -16.95 11.56 2.96
N VAL A 217 -16.32 10.70 2.14
CA VAL A 217 -16.58 9.25 2.12
C VAL A 217 -15.43 8.45 2.73
N GLY A 218 -14.19 8.77 2.37
CA GLY A 218 -13.00 8.01 2.73
C GLY A 218 -12.26 8.55 3.94
N TRP A 219 -11.32 7.74 4.43
CA TRP A 219 -10.33 8.13 5.43
C TRP A 219 -8.92 8.16 4.86
N ILE A 220 -8.59 7.27 3.90
CA ILE A 220 -7.33 7.29 3.18
C ILE A 220 -7.66 7.23 1.69
N TYR A 221 -7.22 8.22 0.94
CA TYR A 221 -7.45 8.37 -0.49
C TYR A 221 -6.24 7.87 -1.25
N HIS A 222 -6.46 6.93 -2.17
CA HIS A 222 -5.41 6.32 -2.97
C HIS A 222 -5.55 6.77 -4.42
N TYR A 223 -4.56 7.49 -4.91
CA TYR A 223 -4.55 8.11 -6.24
C TYR A 223 -3.92 7.17 -7.30
N ASN A 224 -4.24 5.87 -7.20
CA ASN A 224 -3.82 4.86 -8.16
C ASN A 224 -4.58 4.97 -9.49
N ALA A 225 -4.12 4.20 -10.49
CA ALA A 225 -4.80 4.03 -11.79
C ALA A 225 -5.15 5.34 -12.54
N MET A 226 -4.37 6.42 -12.35
CA MET A 226 -4.53 7.69 -13.05
C MET A 226 -3.19 8.15 -13.64
N ASP A 227 -3.25 9.05 -14.65
CA ASP A 227 -2.04 9.64 -15.21
C ASP A 227 -1.33 10.55 -14.18
N GLU A 228 -0.05 10.82 -14.41
CA GLU A 228 0.80 11.55 -13.48
C GLU A 228 0.33 12.98 -13.23
N VAL A 229 -0.16 13.66 -14.26
CA VAL A 229 -0.65 15.06 -14.16
C VAL A 229 -1.94 15.11 -13.35
N GLN A 230 -2.86 14.18 -13.61
CA GLN A 230 -4.10 14.05 -12.86
C GLN A 230 -3.81 13.75 -11.39
N ARG A 231 -2.93 12.77 -11.12
CA ARG A 231 -2.51 12.40 -9.75
C ARG A 231 -1.96 13.60 -9.00
N LEU A 232 -0.96 14.27 -9.58
CA LEU A 232 -0.32 15.43 -8.97
C LEU A 232 -1.33 16.55 -8.66
N ASN A 233 -2.21 16.87 -9.60
CA ASN A 233 -3.20 17.93 -9.43
C ASN A 233 -4.25 17.55 -8.37
N LEU A 234 -4.77 16.32 -8.40
CA LEU A 234 -5.79 15.90 -7.47
C LEU A 234 -5.23 15.79 -6.04
N MET A 235 -4.03 15.25 -5.87
CA MET A 235 -3.34 15.23 -4.56
C MET A 235 -3.06 16.63 -4.04
N LYS A 236 -2.66 17.57 -4.91
CA LYS A 236 -2.47 18.99 -4.54
C LYS A 236 -3.76 19.57 -3.97
N ILE A 237 -4.84 19.50 -4.72
CA ILE A 237 -6.12 20.10 -4.34
C ILE A 237 -6.66 19.48 -3.05
N THR A 238 -6.56 18.16 -2.91
CA THR A 238 -6.97 17.43 -1.70
C THR A 238 -6.16 17.88 -0.49
N TYR A 239 -4.83 17.95 -0.63
CA TYR A 239 -3.96 18.40 0.46
C TYR A 239 -4.25 19.84 0.86
N GLU A 240 -4.43 20.74 -0.10
CA GLU A 240 -4.74 22.14 0.17
C GLU A 240 -6.07 22.27 0.93
N LYS A 241 -7.09 21.54 0.53
CA LYS A 241 -8.40 21.55 1.19
C LYS A 241 -8.33 20.98 2.61
N LEU A 242 -7.61 19.89 2.84
CA LEU A 242 -7.62 19.20 4.14
C LEU A 242 -6.61 19.75 5.16
N TYR A 243 -5.51 20.34 4.70
CA TYR A 243 -4.38 20.66 5.57
C TYR A 243 -3.99 22.15 5.56
N LYS A 244 -4.51 22.96 4.64
CA LYS A 244 -4.22 24.40 4.59
C LYS A 244 -5.40 25.28 5.02
N GLU A 245 -6.64 24.85 4.77
CA GLU A 245 -7.83 25.63 5.15
C GLU A 245 -8.09 25.63 6.66
N GLU A 246 -7.60 24.65 7.42
CA GLU A 246 -7.71 24.62 8.89
C GLU A 246 -6.77 25.60 9.62
N ASN A 247 -5.88 26.28 8.92
CA ASN A 247 -4.91 27.24 9.51
C ASN A 247 -5.30 28.71 9.25
N GLN A 248 -6.50 29.00 8.80
CA GLN A 248 -7.08 30.34 8.69
C GLN A 248 -8.26 30.53 9.67
#